data_8728c66476e08796adcbcd55fa102542
#
_entry.id   8728c66476e08796adcbcd55fa102542
#
_cell.length_a   1.000
_cell.length_b   1.000
_cell.length_c   1.000
_cell.angle_alpha   90.00
_cell.angle_beta   90.00
_cell.angle_gamma   90.00
#
_symmetry.space_group_name_H-M   'P 1'
#
loop_
_entity.id
_entity.type
_entity.pdbx_description
1 polymer ?
#
loop_
_entity_poly.entity_id
_entity_poly.type
_entity_poly.pdbx_seq_one_letter_code
_entity_poly.pdbx_strand_id
1 'polypeptide(L)'
;MRVTEKYLFEKSILIDCEIEELFNFHCDTNNLPKISPPGIKAEIIFMSDKPLKLNSEITIRLSKFFIHKDWQIKIKNYEFPHLISDYQVKGLFNYWHHYHIFEFVDQKVKMTDKVEYIPPFGILGRLLNPLIKLQLNSMFNFRHKMTKKIFEVNL
;
A
#
# COMPACT_ATOMS: atom_id res chain seq x y z
N MET A 1 21.34 -18.91 13.26
CA MET A 1 20.13 -18.09 13.03
C MET A 1 20.00 -17.84 11.53
N ARG A 2 19.03 -18.46 10.84
CA ARG A 2 18.81 -18.18 9.41
C ARG A 2 18.18 -16.78 9.31
N VAL A 3 18.95 -15.80 8.84
CA VAL A 3 18.42 -14.51 8.44
C VAL A 3 17.37 -14.79 7.36
N THR A 4 16.11 -14.54 7.67
CA THR A 4 15.03 -14.73 6.71
C THR A 4 15.13 -13.60 5.70
N GLU A 5 15.57 -13.91 4.49
CA GLU A 5 15.74 -12.92 3.42
C GLU A 5 14.41 -12.23 3.11
N LYS A 6 14.43 -10.91 3.12
CA LYS A 6 13.29 -10.08 2.72
C LYS A 6 13.26 -9.98 1.20
N TYR A 7 12.06 -10.06 0.64
CA TYR A 7 11.82 -9.74 -0.76
C TYR A 7 11.47 -8.27 -0.91
N LEU A 8 11.83 -7.72 -2.06
CA LEU A 8 11.51 -6.36 -2.46
C LEU A 8 10.60 -6.37 -3.68
N PHE A 9 9.54 -5.56 -3.62
CA PHE A 9 8.70 -5.18 -4.74
C PHE A 9 8.70 -3.66 -4.85
N GLU A 10 8.83 -3.13 -6.06
CA GLU A 10 8.79 -1.69 -6.30
C GLU A 10 8.07 -1.41 -7.61
N LYS A 11 7.26 -0.35 -7.61
CA LYS A 11 6.54 0.13 -8.78
C LYS A 11 6.32 1.62 -8.70
N SER A 12 6.51 2.30 -9.84
CA SER A 12 6.32 3.76 -9.95
C SER A 12 5.36 4.14 -11.05
N ILE A 13 4.76 5.34 -10.92
CA ILE A 13 3.95 5.99 -11.95
C ILE A 13 4.17 7.50 -11.88
N LEU A 14 4.08 8.19 -13.02
CA LEU A 14 4.03 9.65 -13.09
C LEU A 14 2.58 10.12 -13.16
N ILE A 15 2.24 11.08 -12.31
CA ILE A 15 0.90 11.67 -12.20
C ILE A 15 1.04 13.18 -12.29
N ASP A 16 0.21 13.80 -13.11
CA ASP A 16 0.12 15.26 -13.26
C ASP A 16 -0.79 15.80 -12.15
N CYS A 17 -0.19 16.24 -11.05
CA CYS A 17 -0.92 16.73 -9.86
C CYS A 17 0.03 17.47 -8.90
N GLU A 18 -0.56 18.14 -7.89
CA GLU A 18 0.18 18.68 -6.77
C GLU A 18 0.61 17.56 -5.80
N ILE A 19 1.87 17.61 -5.34
CA ILE A 19 2.45 16.56 -4.48
C ILE A 19 1.73 16.48 -3.12
N GLU A 20 1.34 17.61 -2.56
CA GLU A 20 0.61 17.70 -1.30
C GLU A 20 -0.77 17.05 -1.40
N GLU A 21 -1.47 17.25 -2.51
CA GLU A 21 -2.78 16.64 -2.74
C GLU A 21 -2.68 15.13 -2.86
N LEU A 22 -1.68 14.64 -3.60
CA LEU A 22 -1.44 13.20 -3.75
C LEU A 22 -1.04 12.54 -2.43
N PHE A 23 -0.19 13.21 -1.63
CA PHE A 23 0.17 12.75 -0.29
C PHE A 23 -1.08 12.66 0.62
N ASN A 24 -1.86 13.73 0.68
CA ASN A 24 -3.08 13.79 1.50
C ASN A 24 -4.12 12.76 1.06
N PHE A 25 -4.23 12.48 -0.24
CA PHE A 25 -5.08 11.43 -0.77
C PHE A 25 -4.75 10.06 -0.16
N HIS A 26 -3.45 9.74 0.01
CA HIS A 26 -3.01 8.48 0.60
C HIS A 26 -3.13 8.45 2.13
N CYS A 27 -3.19 9.62 2.78
CA CYS A 27 -3.45 9.73 4.22
C CYS A 27 -4.94 9.61 4.57
N ASP A 28 -5.84 9.77 3.60
CA ASP A 28 -7.28 9.60 3.80
C ASP A 28 -7.72 8.18 3.43
N THR A 29 -7.99 7.38 4.44
CA THR A 29 -8.41 5.98 4.28
C THR A 29 -9.75 5.80 3.55
N ASN A 30 -10.59 6.85 3.43
CA ASN A 30 -11.81 6.83 2.61
C ASN A 30 -11.51 6.65 1.12
N ASN A 31 -10.27 6.90 0.70
CA ASN A 31 -9.84 6.71 -0.68
C ASN A 31 -9.43 5.26 -0.99
N LEU A 32 -9.15 4.45 0.03
CA LEU A 32 -8.72 3.06 -0.15
C LEU A 32 -9.69 2.22 -1.02
N PRO A 33 -11.01 2.27 -0.82
CA PRO A 33 -11.94 1.55 -1.69
C PRO A 33 -11.93 2.02 -3.16
N LYS A 34 -11.63 3.30 -3.41
CA LYS A 34 -11.60 3.88 -4.75
C LYS A 34 -10.45 3.34 -5.61
N ILE A 35 -9.36 2.91 -4.95
CA ILE A 35 -8.16 2.37 -5.60
C ILE A 35 -7.95 0.88 -5.31
N SER A 36 -8.90 0.21 -4.69
CA SER A 36 -8.84 -1.24 -4.44
C SER A 36 -9.33 -2.03 -5.65
N PRO A 37 -8.61 -3.11 -6.05
CA PRO A 37 -9.02 -3.94 -7.19
C PRO A 37 -10.40 -4.57 -6.96
N PRO A 38 -11.20 -4.77 -8.01
CA PRO A 38 -12.46 -5.50 -7.91
C PRO A 38 -12.23 -6.94 -7.45
N GLY A 39 -13.16 -7.47 -6.66
CA GLY A 39 -13.10 -8.83 -6.13
C GLY A 39 -12.44 -8.96 -4.76
N ILE A 40 -11.83 -7.90 -4.25
CA ILE A 40 -11.35 -7.81 -2.85
C ILE A 40 -12.02 -6.61 -2.22
N LYS A 41 -12.87 -6.83 -1.23
CA LYS A 41 -13.45 -5.77 -0.41
C LYS A 41 -12.47 -5.41 0.70
N ALA A 42 -12.02 -4.17 0.73
CA ALA A 42 -11.22 -3.60 1.81
C ALA A 42 -12.10 -2.66 2.64
N GLU A 43 -12.23 -2.94 3.92
CA GLU A 43 -13.07 -2.19 4.86
C GLU A 43 -12.25 -1.78 6.09
N ILE A 44 -12.25 -0.49 6.41
CA ILE A 44 -11.61 0.00 7.63
C ILE A 44 -12.53 -0.29 8.80
N ILE A 45 -12.10 -1.16 9.71
CA ILE A 45 -12.88 -1.52 10.92
C ILE A 45 -12.38 -0.82 12.17
N PHE A 46 -11.17 -0.30 12.15
CA PHE A 46 -10.62 0.53 13.21
C PHE A 46 -9.58 1.51 12.66
N MET A 47 -9.52 2.70 13.23
CA MET A 47 -8.52 3.70 12.94
C MET A 47 -8.35 4.64 14.14
N SER A 48 -7.11 4.84 14.59
CA SER A 48 -6.82 5.68 15.76
C SER A 48 -6.89 7.18 15.49
N ASP A 49 -6.57 7.58 14.25
CA ASP A 49 -6.47 8.99 13.86
C ASP A 49 -7.03 9.23 12.45
N LYS A 50 -7.66 10.38 12.24
CA LYS A 50 -8.18 10.80 10.94
C LYS A 50 -7.92 12.30 10.74
N PRO A 51 -7.10 12.72 9.74
CA PRO A 51 -6.30 11.89 8.82
C PRO A 51 -5.19 11.11 9.53
N LEU A 52 -4.56 10.19 8.80
CA LEU A 52 -3.44 9.42 9.31
C LEU A 52 -2.25 10.33 9.62
N LYS A 53 -1.51 9.96 10.66
CA LYS A 53 -0.27 10.61 11.10
C LYS A 53 0.73 9.56 11.60
N LEU A 54 1.91 10.00 12.00
CA LEU A 54 2.91 9.10 12.59
C LEU A 54 2.31 8.33 13.78
N ASN A 55 2.56 7.03 13.82
CA ASN A 55 2.05 6.07 14.81
C ASN A 55 0.54 5.77 14.75
N SER A 56 -0.23 6.32 13.80
CA SER A 56 -1.62 5.91 13.61
C SER A 56 -1.74 4.41 13.38
N GLU A 57 -2.72 3.80 14.00
CA GLU A 57 -3.04 2.37 13.89
C GLU A 57 -4.33 2.19 13.09
N ILE A 58 -4.32 1.21 12.19
CA ILE A 58 -5.43 0.92 11.30
C ILE A 58 -5.65 -0.59 11.30
N THR A 59 -6.91 -1.00 11.35
CA THR A 59 -7.30 -2.39 11.07
C THR A 59 -8.18 -2.41 9.83
N ILE A 60 -7.69 -3.09 8.80
CA ILE A 60 -8.37 -3.28 7.52
C ILE A 60 -8.90 -4.70 7.47
N ARG A 61 -10.19 -4.86 7.22
CA ARG A 61 -10.77 -6.17 6.91
C ARG A 61 -10.75 -6.39 5.41
N LEU A 62 -9.99 -7.37 4.97
CA LEU A 62 -9.96 -7.83 3.60
C LEU A 62 -10.92 -9.01 3.46
N SER A 63 -11.86 -8.90 2.54
CA SER A 63 -12.86 -9.95 2.27
C SER A 63 -12.82 -10.36 0.81
N LYS A 64 -12.81 -11.68 0.58
CA LYS A 64 -12.92 -12.28 -0.76
C LYS A 64 -13.83 -13.52 -0.66
N PHE A 65 -14.92 -13.54 -1.42
CA PHE A 65 -15.98 -14.55 -1.28
C PHE A 65 -16.52 -14.61 0.15
N PHE A 66 -16.42 -15.75 0.80
CA PHE A 66 -16.86 -15.97 2.20
C PHE A 66 -15.72 -15.90 3.23
N ILE A 67 -14.49 -15.59 2.78
CA ILE A 67 -13.30 -15.52 3.64
C ILE A 67 -12.98 -14.07 3.92
N HIS A 68 -12.72 -13.74 5.18
CA HIS A 68 -12.21 -12.44 5.60
C HIS A 68 -10.98 -12.58 6.47
N LYS A 69 -10.09 -11.61 6.39
CA LYS A 69 -8.87 -11.51 7.19
C LYS A 69 -8.65 -10.07 7.63
N ASP A 70 -8.42 -9.89 8.92
CA ASP A 70 -8.06 -8.58 9.46
C ASP A 70 -6.57 -8.35 9.33
N TRP A 71 -6.21 -7.19 8.83
CA TRP A 71 -4.84 -6.73 8.64
C TRP A 71 -4.62 -5.49 9.49
N GLN A 72 -3.78 -5.61 10.53
CA GLN A 72 -3.43 -4.52 11.43
C GLN A 72 -2.10 -3.90 10.99
N ILE A 73 -2.14 -2.61 10.70
CA ILE A 73 -0.99 -1.83 10.27
C ILE A 73 -0.81 -0.61 11.15
N LYS A 74 0.43 -0.10 11.19
CA LYS A 74 0.81 1.11 11.91
C LYS A 74 1.63 2.01 11.00
N ILE A 75 1.36 3.31 11.01
CA ILE A 75 2.14 4.29 10.27
C ILE A 75 3.51 4.43 10.94
N LYS A 76 4.56 4.10 10.18
CA LYS A 76 5.95 4.03 10.65
C LYS A 76 6.77 5.27 10.30
N ASN A 77 6.58 5.79 9.07
CA ASN A 77 7.21 7.01 8.60
C ASN A 77 6.13 7.97 8.15
N TYR A 78 6.33 9.25 8.39
CA TYR A 78 5.45 10.33 7.98
C TYR A 78 6.29 11.59 7.75
N GLU A 79 6.64 11.87 6.51
CA GLU A 79 7.48 12.98 6.06
C GLU A 79 6.73 13.73 4.95
N PHE A 80 5.86 14.67 5.36
CA PHE A 80 5.04 15.45 4.43
C PHE A 80 5.91 16.35 3.54
N PRO A 81 5.65 16.41 2.24
CA PRO A 81 4.71 15.62 1.43
C PRO A 81 5.38 14.44 0.68
N HIS A 82 6.51 13.91 1.16
CA HIS A 82 7.39 13.03 0.40
C HIS A 82 7.31 11.54 0.75
N LEU A 83 6.96 11.19 1.99
CA LEU A 83 6.99 9.80 2.44
C LEU A 83 5.93 9.51 3.49
N ILE A 84 5.13 8.49 3.24
CA ILE A 84 4.34 7.81 4.27
C ILE A 84 4.57 6.31 4.14
N SER A 85 4.72 5.61 5.27
CA SER A 85 4.85 4.16 5.24
C SER A 85 4.01 3.49 6.29
N ASP A 86 3.50 2.31 5.96
CA ASP A 86 2.77 1.43 6.86
C ASP A 86 3.53 0.12 7.11
N TYR A 87 3.50 -0.30 8.36
CA TYR A 87 4.12 -1.52 8.82
C TYR A 87 3.05 -2.46 9.37
N GLN A 88 3.10 -3.73 8.98
CA GLN A 88 2.18 -4.74 9.48
C GLN A 88 2.50 -5.12 10.93
N VAL A 89 1.55 -4.94 11.83
CA VAL A 89 1.59 -5.45 13.20
C VAL A 89 1.10 -6.90 13.22
N LYS A 90 0.00 -7.18 12.53
CA LYS A 90 -0.59 -8.52 12.38
C LYS A 90 -1.30 -8.63 11.03
N GLY A 91 -1.11 -9.73 10.30
CA GLY A 91 -1.78 -9.85 9.01
C GLY A 91 -1.37 -11.06 8.18
N LEU A 92 -1.23 -10.83 6.87
CA LEU A 92 -1.11 -11.87 5.86
C LEU A 92 0.33 -12.38 5.67
N PHE A 93 1.32 -11.57 6.00
CA PHE A 93 2.73 -11.87 5.79
C PHE A 93 3.46 -12.12 7.12
N ASN A 94 4.64 -12.71 7.08
CA ASN A 94 5.52 -12.81 8.25
C ASN A 94 6.22 -11.45 8.52
N TYR A 95 6.39 -10.65 7.47
CA TYR A 95 6.87 -9.27 7.52
C TYR A 95 6.26 -8.51 6.35
N TRP A 96 5.86 -7.26 6.59
CA TRP A 96 5.38 -6.34 5.56
C TRP A 96 5.67 -4.91 5.99
N HIS A 97 6.34 -4.17 5.11
CA HIS A 97 6.54 -2.73 5.24
C HIS A 97 6.35 -2.09 3.88
N HIS A 98 5.38 -1.22 3.78
CA HIS A 98 4.99 -0.56 2.54
C HIS A 98 5.28 0.93 2.62
N TYR A 99 5.98 1.45 1.64
CA TYR A 99 6.36 2.85 1.50
C TYR A 99 5.64 3.45 0.31
N HIS A 100 4.97 4.57 0.52
CA HIS A 100 4.53 5.49 -0.52
C HIS A 100 5.54 6.64 -0.57
N ILE A 101 6.25 6.76 -1.68
CA ILE A 101 7.28 7.77 -1.90
C ILE A 101 6.80 8.70 -3.01
N PHE A 102 6.87 10.00 -2.79
CA PHE A 102 6.43 11.04 -3.72
C PHE A 102 7.60 11.97 -4.03
N GLU A 103 7.93 12.09 -5.32
CA GLU A 103 9.04 12.90 -5.80
C GLU A 103 8.58 13.78 -6.95
N PHE A 104 9.00 15.04 -6.98
CA PHE A 104 8.73 15.94 -8.10
C PHE A 104 9.73 15.69 -9.22
N VAL A 105 9.26 15.27 -10.39
CA VAL A 105 10.09 14.90 -11.55
C VAL A 105 9.43 15.45 -12.82
N ASP A 106 10.16 16.26 -13.59
CA ASP A 106 9.71 16.79 -14.90
C ASP A 106 8.30 17.40 -14.87
N GLN A 107 8.03 18.27 -13.91
CA GLN A 107 6.74 18.95 -13.67
C GLN A 107 5.57 18.01 -13.32
N LYS A 108 5.86 16.77 -12.96
CA LYS A 108 4.89 15.76 -12.48
C LYS A 108 5.35 15.19 -11.17
N VAL A 109 4.46 14.48 -10.49
CA VAL A 109 4.79 13.71 -9.30
C VAL A 109 5.02 12.25 -9.68
N LYS A 110 6.22 11.77 -9.38
CA LYS A 110 6.52 10.34 -9.40
C LYS A 110 6.08 9.73 -8.08
N MET A 111 5.06 8.89 -8.12
CA MET A 111 4.63 8.08 -7.00
C MET A 111 5.27 6.70 -7.11
N THR A 112 5.98 6.29 -6.07
CA THR A 112 6.60 4.96 -5.97
C THR A 112 6.03 4.21 -4.78
N ASP A 113 5.45 3.05 -5.04
CA ASP A 113 5.12 2.07 -4.02
C ASP A 113 6.27 1.06 -3.91
N LYS A 114 6.88 0.99 -2.72
CA LYS A 114 7.94 0.06 -2.39
C LYS A 114 7.49 -0.83 -1.25
N VAL A 115 7.56 -2.14 -1.42
CA VAL A 115 7.14 -3.13 -0.42
C VAL A 115 8.29 -4.06 -0.08
N GLU A 116 8.68 -4.07 1.18
CA GLU A 116 9.56 -5.10 1.75
C GLU A 116 8.69 -6.15 2.45
N TYR A 117 8.85 -7.43 2.12
CA TYR A 117 8.02 -8.47 2.70
C TYR A 117 8.74 -9.81 2.88
N ILE A 118 8.20 -10.61 3.80
CA ILE A 118 8.53 -12.02 3.97
C ILE A 118 7.22 -12.80 3.82
N PRO A 119 7.12 -13.71 2.84
CA PRO A 119 5.92 -14.53 2.64
C PRO A 119 5.55 -15.32 3.88
N PRO A 120 4.26 -15.65 4.09
CA PRO A 120 3.84 -16.59 5.12
C PRO A 120 4.24 -18.03 4.76
N PHE A 121 4.08 -18.96 5.68
CA PHE A 121 4.30 -20.41 5.48
C PHE A 121 5.74 -20.83 5.14
N GLY A 122 6.75 -20.06 5.55
CA GLY A 122 8.16 -20.45 5.47
C GLY A 122 8.63 -20.85 4.06
N ILE A 123 9.10 -22.07 3.88
CA ILE A 123 9.64 -22.59 2.60
C ILE A 123 8.56 -22.58 1.51
N LEU A 124 7.33 -22.98 1.83
CA LEU A 124 6.22 -22.99 0.86
C LEU A 124 5.92 -21.57 0.34
N GLY A 125 5.89 -20.59 1.23
CA GLY A 125 5.70 -19.18 0.84
C GLY A 125 6.82 -18.68 -0.07
N ARG A 126 8.06 -19.12 0.16
CA ARG A 126 9.20 -18.79 -0.73
C ARG A 126 9.05 -19.40 -2.12
N LEU A 127 8.62 -20.65 -2.22
CA LEU A 127 8.35 -21.31 -3.50
C LEU A 127 7.23 -20.61 -4.27
N LEU A 128 6.21 -20.08 -3.57
CA LEU A 128 5.10 -19.35 -4.15
C LEU A 128 5.40 -17.85 -4.38
N ASN A 129 6.60 -17.39 -4.05
CA ASN A 129 6.97 -15.97 -4.19
C ASN A 129 6.78 -15.40 -5.62
N PRO A 130 7.04 -16.13 -6.73
CA PRO A 130 6.74 -15.63 -8.07
C PRO A 130 5.25 -15.29 -8.27
N LEU A 131 4.33 -16.09 -7.71
CA LEU A 131 2.88 -15.82 -7.75
C LEU A 131 2.52 -14.61 -6.87
N ILE A 132 3.15 -14.47 -5.71
CA ILE A 132 2.97 -13.29 -4.84
C ILE A 132 3.40 -12.03 -5.57
N LYS A 133 4.57 -12.03 -6.22
CA LYS A 133 5.05 -10.89 -7.04
C LYS A 133 4.09 -10.54 -8.17
N LEU A 134 3.57 -11.53 -8.87
CA LEU A 134 2.58 -11.33 -9.93
C LEU A 134 1.31 -10.66 -9.39
N GLN A 135 0.82 -11.11 -8.23
CA GLN A 135 -0.36 -10.56 -7.58
C GLN A 135 -0.11 -9.13 -7.09
N LEU A 136 1.04 -8.86 -6.48
CA LEU A 136 1.44 -7.49 -6.09
C LEU A 136 1.50 -6.58 -7.30
N ASN A 137 2.13 -7.03 -8.39
CA ASN A 137 2.22 -6.25 -9.62
C ASN A 137 0.82 -5.93 -10.20
N SER A 138 -0.09 -6.88 -10.22
CA SER A 138 -1.47 -6.67 -10.67
C SER A 138 -2.21 -5.66 -9.79
N MET A 139 -2.10 -5.81 -8.46
CA MET A 139 -2.75 -4.93 -7.49
C MET A 139 -2.24 -3.49 -7.60
N PHE A 140 -0.92 -3.29 -7.62
CA PHE A 140 -0.35 -1.95 -7.72
C PHE A 140 -0.54 -1.32 -9.11
N ASN A 141 -0.57 -2.12 -10.18
CA ASN A 141 -1.00 -1.63 -11.50
C ASN A 141 -2.40 -1.03 -11.47
N PHE A 142 -3.34 -1.73 -10.85
CA PHE A 142 -4.70 -1.23 -10.72
C PHE A 142 -4.75 0.05 -9.88
N ARG A 143 -4.12 0.04 -8.69
CA ARG A 143 -4.06 1.20 -7.79
C ARG A 143 -3.48 2.43 -8.48
N HIS A 144 -2.35 2.28 -9.15
CA HIS A 144 -1.68 3.36 -9.88
C HIS A 144 -2.55 3.95 -10.99
N LYS A 145 -3.19 3.08 -11.80
CA LYS A 145 -4.10 3.53 -12.86
C LYS A 145 -5.30 4.28 -12.30
N MET A 146 -5.89 3.79 -11.22
CA MET A 146 -7.04 4.46 -10.60
C MET A 146 -6.65 5.78 -9.95
N THR A 147 -5.52 5.84 -9.24
CA THR A 147 -5.01 7.10 -8.67
C THR A 147 -4.75 8.11 -9.77
N LYS A 148 -4.02 7.73 -10.82
CA LYS A 148 -3.77 8.60 -11.98
C LYS A 148 -5.07 9.11 -12.61
N LYS A 149 -6.05 8.24 -12.81
CA LYS A 149 -7.36 8.62 -13.35
C LYS A 149 -8.08 9.64 -12.46
N ILE A 150 -8.03 9.47 -11.13
CA ILE A 150 -8.67 10.39 -10.19
C ILE A 150 -8.07 11.79 -10.29
N PHE A 151 -6.75 11.90 -10.44
CA PHE A 151 -6.06 13.19 -10.49
C PHE A 151 -6.05 13.85 -11.88
N GLU A 152 -5.99 13.06 -12.96
CA GLU A 152 -5.84 13.62 -14.33
C GLU A 152 -7.16 13.76 -15.11
N VAL A 153 -8.28 13.16 -14.68
CA VAL A 153 -9.60 13.33 -15.37
C VAL A 153 -10.27 14.66 -15.02
N ASN A 154 -9.78 15.38 -14.01
CA ASN A 154 -10.31 16.67 -13.59
C ASN A 154 -9.50 17.87 -14.14
N LEU A 155 -8.65 17.64 -15.16
CA LEU A 155 -7.90 18.68 -15.89
C LEU A 155 -8.62 19.10 -17.16
#